data_66c40a71491eea55f6665dfd19f2f430
#
_entry.id   66c40a71491eea55f6665dfd19f2f430
#
_cell.length_a   1.000
_cell.length_b   1.000
_cell.length_c   1.000
_cell.angle_alpha   90.00
_cell.angle_beta   90.00
_cell.angle_gamma   90.00
#
_symmetry.space_group_name_H-M   'P 1'
#
loop_
_entity.id
_entity.type
_entity.pdbx_description
1 polymer ?
#
loop_
_entity_poly.entity_id
_entity_poly.type
_entity_poly.pdbx_seq_one_letter_code
_entity_poly.pdbx_strand_id
1 'polypeptide(L)'
;MQSITLLGATGSIGVSTLDVISRHPDKYTVYALTGHRQILKLASQCEQHRPKYAVVNDAVSATELQALLAEAGSETQVIWGLEALCEVAGAADVDTVMAAIVGAAGLLPTLAAVKAGKKILLANKE
;
A
#
# COMPACT_ATOMS: atom_id res chain seq x y z
N MET A 1 2.75 -4.64 17.72
CA MET A 1 2.47 -4.95 16.30
C MET A 1 2.81 -3.75 15.43
N GLN A 2 3.53 -3.97 14.36
CA GLN A 2 3.88 -2.88 13.44
C GLN A 2 2.83 -2.73 12.34
N SER A 3 2.41 -1.50 12.12
CA SER A 3 1.48 -1.14 11.06
C SER A 3 2.27 -0.67 9.83
N ILE A 4 2.04 -1.30 8.69
CA ILE A 4 2.86 -1.13 7.49
C ILE A 4 2.06 -0.53 6.34
N THR A 5 2.62 0.48 5.69
CA THR A 5 2.17 0.94 4.38
C THR A 5 3.13 0.39 3.34
N LEU A 6 2.60 -0.30 2.34
CA LEU A 6 3.38 -0.88 1.27
C LEU A 6 3.15 -0.11 -0.02
N LEU A 7 4.14 0.64 -0.44
CA LEU A 7 4.12 1.38 -1.70
C LEU A 7 4.56 0.44 -2.82
N GLY A 8 3.67 0.16 -3.76
CA GLY A 8 3.96 -0.75 -4.86
C GLY A 8 3.69 -2.22 -4.54
N ALA A 9 2.51 -2.50 -4.01
CA ALA A 9 2.14 -3.85 -3.56
C ALA A 9 2.08 -4.90 -4.67
N THR A 10 1.74 -4.49 -5.89
CA THR A 10 1.50 -5.43 -6.99
C THR A 10 2.76 -5.86 -7.74
N GLY A 11 3.90 -5.20 -7.50
CA GLY A 11 5.18 -5.58 -8.09
C GLY A 11 5.79 -6.78 -7.37
N SER A 12 6.87 -7.33 -7.92
CA SER A 12 7.50 -8.54 -7.38
C SER A 12 7.97 -8.39 -5.93
N ILE A 13 8.53 -7.23 -5.59
CA ILE A 13 8.98 -6.97 -4.22
C ILE A 13 7.80 -6.80 -3.28
N GLY A 14 6.73 -6.14 -3.75
CA GLY A 14 5.51 -6.01 -2.96
C GLY A 14 4.87 -7.35 -2.65
N VAL A 15 4.78 -8.23 -3.64
CA VAL A 15 4.24 -9.59 -3.46
C VAL A 15 5.09 -10.37 -2.46
N SER A 16 6.41 -10.31 -2.57
CA SER A 16 7.30 -11.00 -1.64
C SER A 16 7.18 -10.45 -0.22
N THR A 17 7.03 -9.14 -0.08
CA THR A 17 6.84 -8.49 1.22
C THR A 17 5.55 -8.94 1.87
N LEU A 18 4.45 -8.99 1.12
CA LEU A 18 3.17 -9.46 1.64
C LEU A 18 3.21 -10.92 2.04
N ASP A 19 3.96 -11.75 1.31
CA ASP A 19 4.15 -13.15 1.68
C ASP A 19 4.81 -13.26 3.06
N VAL A 20 5.86 -12.48 3.30
CA VAL A 20 6.51 -12.45 4.61
C VAL A 20 5.55 -11.98 5.70
N ILE A 21 4.79 -10.92 5.44
CA ILE A 21 3.81 -10.39 6.40
C ILE A 21 2.77 -11.45 6.75
N SER A 22 2.29 -12.20 5.75
CA SER A 22 1.27 -13.24 5.97
C SER A 22 1.74 -14.37 6.87
N ARG A 23 3.06 -14.58 6.94
CA ARG A 23 3.66 -15.61 7.80
C ARG A 23 3.84 -15.15 9.25
N HIS A 24 3.68 -13.85 9.50
CA HIS A 24 3.86 -13.26 10.83
C HIS A 24 2.68 -12.34 11.20
N PRO A 25 1.45 -12.89 11.25
CA PRO A 25 0.27 -12.05 11.48
C PRO A 25 0.21 -11.45 12.90
N ASP A 26 0.99 -12.00 13.81
CA ASP A 26 1.12 -11.50 15.18
C ASP A 26 2.08 -10.30 15.30
N LYS A 27 2.92 -10.08 14.28
CA LYS A 27 3.94 -9.03 14.30
C LYS A 27 3.60 -7.84 13.42
N TYR A 28 2.86 -8.07 12.33
CA TYR A 28 2.61 -7.06 11.31
C TYR A 28 1.14 -6.96 10.95
N THR A 29 0.69 -5.73 10.74
CA THR A 29 -0.61 -5.47 10.14
C THR A 29 -0.42 -4.53 8.96
N VAL A 30 -1.26 -4.64 7.96
CA VAL A 30 -1.17 -3.81 6.76
C VAL A 30 -2.13 -2.63 6.90
N TYR A 31 -1.58 -1.43 6.92
CA TYR A 31 -2.36 -0.20 6.97
C TYR A 31 -2.86 0.19 5.57
N ALA A 32 -1.98 0.19 4.58
CA ALA A 32 -2.32 0.57 3.23
C ALA A 32 -1.52 -0.20 2.20
N LEU A 33 -2.16 -0.49 1.08
CA LEU A 33 -1.53 -1.09 -0.10
C LEU A 33 -1.71 -0.13 -1.26
N THR A 34 -0.66 0.05 -2.06
CA THR A 34 -0.75 0.90 -3.23
C THR A 34 -0.42 0.12 -4.49
N GLY A 35 -1.13 0.41 -5.56
CA GLY A 35 -0.92 -0.19 -6.86
C GLY A 35 -1.14 0.84 -7.96
N HIS A 36 -0.76 0.49 -9.18
CA HIS A 36 -0.86 1.42 -10.29
C HIS A 36 -1.89 0.96 -11.33
N ARG A 37 -1.64 -0.15 -12.02
CA ARG A 37 -2.51 -0.65 -13.09
C ARG A 37 -3.11 -2.02 -12.85
N GLN A 38 -2.54 -2.80 -11.97
CA GLN A 38 -2.97 -4.17 -11.72
C GLN A 38 -4.09 -4.23 -10.69
N ILE A 39 -5.25 -3.74 -11.08
CA ILE A 39 -6.39 -3.56 -10.17
C ILE A 39 -6.91 -4.90 -9.62
N LEU A 40 -7.01 -5.93 -10.45
CA LEU A 40 -7.47 -7.25 -10.00
C LEU A 40 -6.52 -7.84 -8.98
N LYS A 41 -5.21 -7.69 -9.21
CA LYS A 41 -4.20 -8.20 -8.29
C LYS A 41 -4.26 -7.44 -6.96
N LEU A 42 -4.40 -6.12 -7.01
CA LEU A 42 -4.53 -5.30 -5.82
C LEU A 42 -5.80 -5.65 -5.03
N ALA A 43 -6.91 -5.89 -5.72
CA ALA A 43 -8.15 -6.32 -5.07
C ALA A 43 -7.95 -7.62 -4.29
N SER A 44 -7.28 -8.60 -4.90
CA SER A 44 -6.98 -9.87 -4.25
C SER A 44 -6.11 -9.67 -3.00
N GLN A 45 -5.12 -8.80 -3.08
CA GLN A 45 -4.25 -8.47 -1.95
C GLN A 45 -5.03 -7.79 -0.81
N CYS A 46 -5.95 -6.89 -1.16
CA CYS A 46 -6.82 -6.24 -0.17
C CYS A 46 -7.76 -7.23 0.53
N GLU A 47 -8.29 -8.19 -0.20
CA GLU A 47 -9.14 -9.23 0.39
C GLU A 47 -8.36 -10.07 1.40
N GLN A 48 -7.12 -10.39 1.08
CA GLN A 48 -6.28 -11.23 1.93
C GLN A 48 -5.78 -10.48 3.16
N HIS A 49 -5.32 -9.25 3.00
CA HIS A 49 -4.64 -8.50 4.07
C HIS A 49 -5.52 -7.48 4.78
N ARG A 50 -6.65 -7.14 4.20
CA ARG A 50 -7.64 -6.21 4.74
C ARG A 50 -7.05 -4.89 5.24
N PRO A 51 -6.34 -4.14 4.37
CA PRO A 51 -5.80 -2.86 4.76
C PRO A 51 -6.91 -1.84 4.99
N LYS A 52 -6.60 -0.78 5.72
CA LYS A 52 -7.54 0.32 5.89
C LYS A 52 -7.74 1.09 4.59
N TYR A 53 -6.67 1.28 3.84
CA TYR A 53 -6.70 2.02 2.57
C TYR A 53 -6.05 1.24 1.44
N ALA A 54 -6.56 1.46 0.25
CA ALA A 54 -5.90 1.05 -0.99
C ALA A 54 -5.77 2.30 -1.87
N VAL A 55 -4.60 2.51 -2.43
CA VAL A 55 -4.33 3.69 -3.24
C VAL A 55 -4.02 3.28 -4.67
N VAL A 56 -4.68 3.91 -5.62
CA VAL A 56 -4.48 3.70 -7.04
C VAL A 56 -4.17 5.02 -7.75
N ASN A 57 -3.92 4.96 -9.05
CA ASN A 57 -3.40 6.10 -9.80
C ASN A 57 -4.45 7.19 -10.07
N ASP A 58 -5.68 6.80 -10.35
CA ASP A 58 -6.73 7.74 -10.79
C ASP A 58 -8.11 7.33 -10.32
N ALA A 59 -9.08 8.22 -10.56
CA ALA A 59 -10.46 8.01 -10.13
C ALA A 59 -11.15 6.83 -10.82
N VAL A 60 -10.81 6.55 -12.08
CA VAL A 60 -11.38 5.43 -12.82
C VAL A 60 -10.95 4.11 -12.20
N SER A 61 -9.66 3.97 -11.95
CA SER A 61 -9.11 2.78 -11.27
C SER A 61 -9.69 2.63 -9.87
N ALA A 62 -9.87 3.74 -9.17
CA ALA A 62 -10.47 3.73 -7.83
C ALA A 62 -11.90 3.20 -7.85
N THR A 63 -12.68 3.62 -8.82
CA THR A 63 -14.07 3.15 -8.98
C THR A 63 -14.12 1.65 -9.25
N GLU A 64 -13.25 1.14 -10.12
CA GLU A 64 -13.16 -0.28 -10.41
C GLU A 64 -12.78 -1.08 -9.17
N LEU A 65 -11.75 -0.63 -8.46
CA LEU A 65 -11.28 -1.32 -7.27
C LEU A 65 -12.34 -1.30 -6.16
N GLN A 66 -12.99 -0.16 -5.94
CA GLN A 66 -14.03 -0.06 -4.92
C GLN A 66 -15.19 -1.01 -5.19
N ALA A 67 -15.59 -1.16 -6.45
CA ALA A 67 -16.64 -2.11 -6.83
C ALA A 67 -16.23 -3.56 -6.53
N LEU A 68 -14.99 -3.92 -6.88
CA LEU A 68 -14.48 -5.26 -6.60
C LEU A 68 -14.43 -5.56 -5.10
N LEU A 69 -13.98 -4.60 -4.32
CA LEU A 69 -13.89 -4.75 -2.86
C LEU A 69 -15.27 -4.81 -2.21
N ALA A 70 -16.22 -4.04 -2.72
CA ALA A 70 -17.60 -4.09 -2.21
C ALA A 70 -18.23 -5.46 -2.44
N GLU A 71 -18.00 -6.06 -3.60
CA GLU A 71 -18.48 -7.41 -3.90
C GLU A 71 -17.88 -8.45 -2.95
N ALA A 72 -16.63 -8.25 -2.57
CA ALA A 72 -15.93 -9.16 -1.66
C ALA A 72 -16.27 -8.91 -0.18
N GLY A 73 -17.05 -7.90 0.13
CA GLY A 73 -17.38 -7.54 1.51
C GLY A 73 -16.23 -6.88 2.25
N SER A 74 -15.28 -6.30 1.54
CA SER A 74 -14.13 -5.62 2.14
C SER A 74 -14.49 -4.21 2.59
N GLU A 75 -14.00 -3.81 3.75
CA GLU A 75 -14.21 -2.45 4.28
C GLU A 75 -13.08 -1.49 3.89
N THR A 76 -12.13 -1.94 3.10
CA THR A 76 -11.02 -1.10 2.65
C THR A 76 -11.54 0.11 1.86
N GLN A 77 -11.07 1.29 2.23
CA GLN A 77 -11.40 2.52 1.50
C GLN A 77 -10.41 2.72 0.38
N VAL A 78 -10.92 3.02 -0.81
CA VAL A 78 -10.08 3.28 -1.98
C VAL A 78 -9.93 4.78 -2.19
N ILE A 79 -8.69 5.23 -2.26
CA ILE A 79 -8.35 6.62 -2.56
C ILE A 79 -7.35 6.63 -3.72
N TRP A 80 -7.09 7.79 -4.31
CA TRP A 80 -6.23 7.86 -5.48
C TRP A 80 -5.42 9.14 -5.53
N GLY A 81 -4.35 9.10 -6.32
CA GLY A 81 -3.52 10.27 -6.59
C GLY A 81 -2.31 10.40 -5.68
N LEU A 82 -1.47 11.36 -6.00
CA LEU A 82 -0.22 11.58 -5.29
C LEU A 82 -0.43 11.99 -3.83
N GLU A 83 -1.41 12.85 -3.57
CA GLU A 83 -1.71 13.26 -2.20
C GLU A 83 -2.10 12.07 -1.34
N ALA A 84 -2.90 11.15 -1.89
CA ALA A 84 -3.30 9.95 -1.19
C ALA A 84 -2.11 9.05 -0.87
N LEU A 85 -1.16 8.91 -1.81
CA LEU A 85 0.07 8.18 -1.57
C LEU A 85 0.86 8.77 -0.40
N CYS A 86 0.97 10.08 -0.38
CA CYS A 86 1.70 10.77 0.69
C CYS A 86 0.98 10.64 2.04
N GLU A 87 -0.35 10.69 2.04
CA GLU A 87 -1.13 10.52 3.25
C GLU A 87 -0.91 9.15 3.90
N VAL A 88 -0.97 8.08 3.10
CA VAL A 88 -0.79 6.73 3.66
C VAL A 88 0.65 6.44 4.04
N ALA A 89 1.62 7.14 3.44
CA ALA A 89 3.01 7.02 3.82
C ALA A 89 3.32 7.75 5.13
N GLY A 90 2.66 8.88 5.38
CA GLY A 90 2.90 9.71 6.56
C GLY A 90 1.86 9.61 7.67
N ALA A 91 0.88 8.71 7.55
CA ALA A 91 -0.21 8.63 8.51
C ALA A 91 0.27 8.29 9.93
N ALA A 92 -0.38 8.87 10.94
CA ALA A 92 0.00 8.68 12.33
C ALA A 92 -0.03 7.21 12.77
N ASP A 93 -0.94 6.42 12.20
CA ASP A 93 -1.11 5.01 12.54
C ASP A 93 -0.07 4.09 11.90
N VAL A 94 0.79 4.62 11.03
CA VAL A 94 1.81 3.84 10.32
C VAL A 94 3.13 3.87 11.06
N ASP A 95 3.73 2.72 11.25
CA ASP A 95 5.06 2.59 11.87
C ASP A 95 6.16 2.48 10.83
N THR A 96 5.92 1.72 9.79
CA THR A 96 6.92 1.38 8.77
C THR A 96 6.34 1.56 7.38
N VAL A 97 7.15 2.10 6.48
CA VAL A 97 6.80 2.21 5.06
C VAL A 97 7.79 1.39 4.25
N MET A 98 7.29 0.43 3.49
CA MET A 98 8.09 -0.31 2.52
C MET A 98 7.95 0.39 1.16
N ALA A 99 9.03 0.99 0.70
CA ALA A 99 9.04 1.71 -0.56
C ALA A 99 9.50 0.78 -1.69
N ALA A 100 8.55 0.17 -2.38
CA ALA A 100 8.79 -0.74 -3.49
C ALA A 100 8.40 -0.13 -4.85
N ILE A 101 8.19 1.18 -4.89
CA ILE A 101 7.95 1.93 -6.12
C ILE A 101 9.30 2.39 -6.66
N VAL A 102 9.57 2.08 -7.92
CA VAL A 102 10.82 2.50 -8.56
C VAL A 102 10.67 3.87 -9.21
N GLY A 103 11.78 4.61 -9.28
CA GLY A 103 11.86 5.87 -9.98
C GLY A 103 11.22 7.05 -9.24
N ALA A 104 10.92 8.10 -10.00
CA ALA A 104 10.45 9.37 -9.46
C ALA A 104 9.08 9.27 -8.77
N ALA A 105 8.26 8.30 -9.15
CA ALA A 105 6.92 8.14 -8.58
C ALA A 105 6.95 7.84 -7.08
N GLY A 106 8.03 7.24 -6.58
CA GLY A 106 8.15 6.92 -5.16
C GLY A 106 8.76 8.02 -4.31
N LEU A 107 9.29 9.08 -4.93
CA LEU A 107 10.06 10.09 -4.22
C LEU A 107 9.24 10.88 -3.19
N LEU A 108 8.13 11.48 -3.60
CA LEU A 108 7.32 12.31 -2.70
C LEU A 108 6.66 11.50 -1.57
N PRO A 109 6.08 10.31 -1.83
CA PRO A 109 5.58 9.49 -0.74
C PRO A 109 6.68 9.08 0.25
N THR A 110 7.88 8.75 -0.25
CA THR A 110 9.01 8.40 0.62
C THR A 110 9.43 9.59 1.48
N LEU A 111 9.48 10.79 0.90
CA LEU A 111 9.79 12.01 1.66
C LEU A 111 8.72 12.30 2.72
N ALA A 112 7.45 12.06 2.40
CA ALA A 112 6.37 12.22 3.37
C ALA A 112 6.57 11.30 4.58
N ALA A 113 6.98 10.06 4.34
CA ALA A 113 7.28 9.11 5.40
C ALA A 113 8.48 9.55 6.23
N VAL A 114 9.54 10.05 5.59
CA VAL A 114 10.73 10.56 6.27
C VAL A 114 10.35 11.72 7.19
N LYS A 115 9.59 12.67 6.68
CA LYS A 115 9.15 13.84 7.46
C LYS A 115 8.30 13.45 8.65
N ALA A 116 7.53 12.39 8.52
CA ALA A 116 6.68 11.89 9.60
C ALA A 116 7.43 10.98 10.59
N GLY A 117 8.73 10.76 10.40
CA GLY A 117 9.56 9.97 11.29
C GLY A 117 9.33 8.46 11.20
N LYS A 118 8.85 7.98 10.06
CA LYS A 118 8.59 6.55 9.87
C LYS A 118 9.87 5.77 9.59
N LYS A 119 9.87 4.51 9.98
CA LYS A 119 10.90 3.57 9.56
C LYS A 119 10.68 3.27 8.08
N ILE A 120 11.71 3.40 7.27
CA ILE A 120 11.59 3.20 5.84
C ILE A 120 12.47 2.05 5.39
N LEU A 121 11.86 1.10 4.69
CA LEU A 121 12.56 0.00 4.07
C LEU A 121 12.55 0.26 2.57
N LEU A 122 13.71 0.45 1.99
CA LEU A 122 13.84 0.72 0.56
C LEU A 122 14.08 -0.57 -0.19
N ALA A 123 13.25 -0.80 -1.19
CA ALA A 123 13.48 -1.87 -2.13
C ALA A 123 14.38 -1.33 -3.22
N ASN A 124 15.65 -1.66 -3.16
CA ASN A 124 16.60 -1.23 -4.17
C ASN A 124 16.70 -2.31 -5.24
N LYS A 125 16.28 -1.96 -6.44
CA LYS A 125 16.35 -2.83 -7.58
C LYS A 125 17.35 -2.27 -8.58
N GLU A 126 18.46 -2.89 -8.64
CA GLU A 126 19.47 -2.56 -9.65
C GLU A 126 19.34 -3.42 -10.88
#